data_f8b560cf0cd0cef193003f43e09a3e25
#
_entry.id   f8b560cf0cd0cef193003f43e09a3e25
#
_cell.length_a   1.000
_cell.length_b   1.000
_cell.length_c   1.000
_cell.angle_alpha   90.00
_cell.angle_beta   90.00
_cell.angle_gamma   90.00
#
_symmetry.space_group_name_H-M   'P 1'
#
loop_
_entity.id
_entity.type
_entity.pdbx_description
1 polymer ?
#
loop_
_entity_poly.entity_id
_entity_poly.type
_entity_poly.pdbx_seq_one_letter_code
_entity_poly.pdbx_strand_id
1 'polypeptide(L)'
;MSRPVNLRPWQAQALEKFTVSDVDFLAVATPGAGKTTFALAAALSDIAADPRRRLIVVAPTAHLKAQWAQAAARFGLHLDPEWASASDGLPVDMHGIVVTYQQVAISAPALARVSRGAFAIFDEIHHAGDERSWGDALQAAFGPAARRLSLSGTPFRSDTNAIPFVRYVGDEAEPDFEYGYGDALADGKVVRPVFFPRTDGRMEWTGADGVVRSATFADQLDATGSSQRLRTALSLHGEWLTAVLDAAHARLIDTRRVQADAGG
;
A
#
# COMPACT_ATOMS: atom_id res chain seq x y z
N MET A 1 -15.02 -18.61 19.29
CA MET A 1 -13.56 -18.53 19.54
C MET A 1 -12.87 -18.28 18.19
N SER A 2 -12.29 -17.11 17.99
CA SER A 2 -11.56 -16.82 16.76
C SER A 2 -10.27 -17.67 16.70
N ARG A 3 -9.95 -18.21 15.51
CA ARG A 3 -8.69 -18.91 15.29
C ARG A 3 -7.52 -17.99 15.66
N PRO A 4 -6.49 -18.50 16.36
CA PRO A 4 -5.31 -17.69 16.62
C PRO A 4 -4.71 -17.22 15.30
N VAL A 5 -4.50 -15.91 15.18
CA VAL A 5 -3.90 -15.31 14.00
C VAL A 5 -2.42 -15.66 14.00
N ASN A 6 -1.97 -16.38 12.97
CA ASN A 6 -0.55 -16.70 12.84
C ASN A 6 0.18 -15.50 12.21
N LEU A 7 0.83 -14.70 13.04
CA LEU A 7 1.60 -13.53 12.60
C LEU A 7 2.98 -13.95 12.09
N ARG A 8 3.45 -13.30 11.05
CA ARG A 8 4.86 -13.36 10.62
C ARG A 8 5.75 -12.71 11.69
N PRO A 9 7.05 -13.06 11.78
CA PRO A 9 7.94 -12.50 12.79
C PRO A 9 7.92 -10.96 12.84
N TRP A 10 8.00 -10.29 11.69
CA TRP A 10 7.97 -8.85 11.64
C TRP A 10 6.64 -8.26 12.14
N GLN A 11 5.50 -8.93 11.85
CA GLN A 11 4.18 -8.48 12.31
C GLN A 11 4.05 -8.58 13.83
N ALA A 12 4.61 -9.63 14.44
CA ALA A 12 4.63 -9.79 15.89
C ALA A 12 5.49 -8.68 16.53
N GLN A 13 6.69 -8.41 16.02
CA GLN A 13 7.55 -7.34 16.51
C GLN A 13 6.91 -5.96 16.34
N ALA A 14 6.28 -5.70 15.19
CA ALA A 14 5.56 -4.44 14.95
C ALA A 14 4.37 -4.29 15.92
N LEU A 15 3.66 -5.39 16.23
CA LEU A 15 2.54 -5.38 17.16
C LEU A 15 3.00 -5.09 18.60
N GLU A 16 4.11 -5.68 19.04
CA GLU A 16 4.72 -5.38 20.34
C GLU A 16 5.05 -3.90 20.47
N LYS A 17 5.70 -3.31 19.47
CA LYS A 17 5.99 -1.87 19.44
C LYS A 17 4.71 -1.03 19.43
N PHE A 18 3.72 -1.41 18.62
CA PHE A 18 2.45 -0.71 18.55
C PHE A 18 1.72 -0.71 19.89
N THR A 19 1.71 -1.81 20.65
CA THR A 19 0.97 -1.88 21.92
C THR A 19 1.48 -0.92 22.98
N VAL A 20 2.76 -0.57 22.94
CA VAL A 20 3.40 0.37 23.88
C VAL A 20 3.61 1.76 23.30
N SER A 21 3.20 2.00 22.04
CA SER A 21 3.36 3.29 21.38
C SER A 21 2.28 4.29 21.81
N ASP A 22 2.56 5.55 21.50
CA ASP A 22 1.65 6.67 21.65
C ASP A 22 0.43 6.59 20.70
N VAL A 23 -0.22 7.74 20.49
CA VAL A 23 -1.44 7.87 19.72
C VAL A 23 -1.23 7.56 18.24
N ASP A 24 -0.10 7.97 17.68
CA ASP A 24 0.25 7.81 16.27
C ASP A 24 1.33 6.76 16.07
N PHE A 25 1.16 5.91 15.06
CA PHE A 25 2.13 4.88 14.70
C PHE A 25 2.22 4.73 13.19
N LEU A 26 3.41 4.88 12.62
CA LEU A 26 3.68 4.63 11.20
C LEU A 26 4.41 3.29 11.04
N ALA A 27 3.78 2.36 10.35
CA ALA A 27 4.39 1.11 9.92
C ALA A 27 4.67 1.14 8.42
N VAL A 28 5.94 1.06 8.05
CA VAL A 28 6.38 0.87 6.66
C VAL A 28 6.72 -0.59 6.47
N ALA A 29 6.08 -1.24 5.49
CA ALA A 29 6.38 -2.63 5.16
C ALA A 29 6.21 -2.87 3.66
N THR A 30 7.19 -3.56 3.07
CA THR A 30 7.24 -3.81 1.62
C THR A 30 5.92 -4.40 1.08
N PRO A 31 5.53 -4.13 -0.17
CA PRO A 31 4.33 -4.71 -0.77
C PRO A 31 4.29 -6.24 -0.63
N GLY A 32 3.11 -6.80 -0.34
CA GLY A 32 2.95 -8.24 -0.11
C GLY A 32 3.39 -8.75 1.27
N ALA A 33 3.97 -7.91 2.12
CA ALA A 33 4.40 -8.30 3.47
C ALA A 33 3.24 -8.68 4.40
N GLY A 34 2.01 -8.25 4.10
CA GLY A 34 0.82 -8.54 4.90
C GLY A 34 0.49 -7.43 5.90
N LYS A 35 0.64 -6.16 5.49
CA LYS A 35 0.27 -4.97 6.28
C LYS A 35 -1.14 -5.05 6.85
N THR A 36 -2.11 -5.48 6.02
CA THR A 36 -3.52 -5.66 6.45
C THR A 36 -3.66 -6.63 7.63
N THR A 37 -2.92 -7.75 7.61
CA THR A 37 -2.92 -8.72 8.71
C THR A 37 -2.39 -8.10 10.01
N PHE A 38 -1.29 -7.37 9.93
CA PHE A 38 -0.72 -6.63 11.07
C PHE A 38 -1.73 -5.61 11.61
N ALA A 39 -2.31 -4.79 10.75
CA ALA A 39 -3.24 -3.74 11.16
C ALA A 39 -4.50 -4.30 11.82
N LEU A 40 -5.04 -5.43 11.32
CA LEU A 40 -6.19 -6.10 11.94
C LEU A 40 -5.82 -6.75 13.28
N ALA A 41 -4.60 -7.27 13.43
CA ALA A 41 -4.12 -7.74 14.72
C ALA A 41 -3.95 -6.59 15.73
N ALA A 42 -3.46 -5.43 15.28
CA ALA A 42 -3.40 -4.22 16.08
C ALA A 42 -4.80 -3.74 16.50
N ALA A 43 -5.78 -3.79 15.59
CA ALA A 43 -7.17 -3.47 15.88
C ALA A 43 -7.78 -4.40 16.94
N LEU A 44 -7.54 -5.70 16.83
CA LEU A 44 -8.00 -6.66 17.85
C LEU A 44 -7.39 -6.39 19.23
N SER A 45 -6.09 -6.07 19.26
CA SER A 45 -5.41 -5.71 20.51
C SER A 45 -5.99 -4.44 21.15
N ASP A 46 -6.25 -3.41 20.33
CA ASP A 46 -6.81 -2.15 20.81
C ASP A 46 -8.27 -2.29 21.29
N ILE A 47 -9.11 -3.06 20.55
CA ILE A 47 -10.49 -3.37 20.93
C ILE A 47 -10.52 -4.26 22.20
N ALA A 48 -9.58 -5.18 22.35
CA ALA A 48 -9.48 -5.99 23.58
C ALA A 48 -9.15 -5.14 24.81
N ALA A 49 -8.38 -4.07 24.64
CA ALA A 49 -8.08 -3.12 25.71
C ALA A 49 -9.27 -2.18 26.02
N ASP A 50 -10.07 -1.79 25.00
CA ASP A 50 -11.30 -1.03 25.19
C ASP A 50 -12.41 -1.58 24.25
N PRO A 51 -13.32 -2.42 24.75
CA PRO A 51 -14.39 -3.01 23.94
C PRO A 51 -15.39 -2.02 23.32
N ARG A 52 -15.37 -0.76 23.73
CA ARG A 52 -16.18 0.32 23.12
C ARG A 52 -15.50 0.94 21.91
N ARG A 53 -14.24 0.58 21.68
CA ARG A 53 -13.44 1.09 20.58
C ARG A 53 -14.07 0.74 19.25
N ARG A 54 -14.27 1.74 18.40
CA ARG A 54 -14.72 1.56 17.02
C ARG A 54 -13.54 1.63 16.09
N LEU A 55 -13.61 0.90 14.97
CA LEU A 55 -12.57 0.85 13.96
C LEU A 55 -12.98 1.63 12.72
N ILE A 56 -12.12 2.54 12.26
CA ILE A 56 -12.32 3.24 11.00
C ILE A 56 -11.10 2.99 10.11
N VAL A 57 -11.33 2.41 8.95
CA VAL A 57 -10.27 2.18 7.96
C VAL A 57 -10.44 3.17 6.82
N VAL A 58 -9.36 3.85 6.45
CA VAL A 58 -9.29 4.71 5.27
C VAL A 58 -8.46 4.00 4.21
N ALA A 59 -9.10 3.66 3.09
CA ALA A 59 -8.50 2.93 1.98
C ALA A 59 -8.29 3.84 0.76
N PRO A 60 -7.29 3.58 -0.09
CA PRO A 60 -7.00 4.39 -1.28
C PRO A 60 -8.14 4.43 -2.30
N THR A 61 -8.85 3.31 -2.49
CA THR A 61 -9.87 3.16 -3.54
C THR A 61 -11.13 2.47 -3.03
N ALA A 62 -12.26 2.68 -3.74
CA ALA A 62 -13.52 2.03 -3.42
C ALA A 62 -13.43 0.50 -3.46
N HIS A 63 -12.66 -0.08 -4.40
CA HIS A 63 -12.46 -1.52 -4.47
C HIS A 63 -11.79 -2.09 -3.21
N LEU A 64 -10.84 -1.37 -2.65
CA LEU A 64 -10.13 -1.79 -1.43
C LEU A 64 -11.02 -1.74 -0.19
N LYS A 65 -12.09 -0.95 -0.17
CA LYS A 65 -13.07 -0.95 0.94
C LYS A 65 -13.65 -2.34 1.18
N ALA A 66 -14.14 -2.99 0.12
CA ALA A 66 -14.70 -4.34 0.20
C ALA A 66 -13.64 -5.37 0.61
N GLN A 67 -12.41 -5.24 0.11
CA GLN A 67 -11.30 -6.13 0.50
C GLN A 67 -10.95 -5.98 1.99
N TRP A 68 -10.92 -4.76 2.53
CA TRP A 68 -10.70 -4.50 3.94
C TRP A 68 -11.81 -5.10 4.81
N ALA A 69 -13.08 -4.88 4.45
CA ALA A 69 -14.23 -5.46 5.16
C ALA A 69 -14.18 -7.00 5.15
N GLN A 70 -13.86 -7.61 4.00
CA GLN A 70 -13.72 -9.06 3.89
C GLN A 70 -12.51 -9.59 4.70
N ALA A 71 -11.39 -8.88 4.70
CA ALA A 71 -10.23 -9.24 5.50
C ALA A 71 -10.56 -9.16 7.00
N ALA A 72 -11.20 -8.07 7.45
CA ALA A 72 -11.62 -7.87 8.83
C ALA A 72 -12.58 -8.96 9.32
N ALA A 73 -13.52 -9.41 8.48
CA ALA A 73 -14.45 -10.47 8.81
C ALA A 73 -13.75 -11.80 9.17
N ARG A 74 -12.60 -12.10 8.55
CA ARG A 74 -11.78 -13.29 8.90
C ARG A 74 -11.17 -13.20 10.30
N PHE A 75 -11.06 -11.99 10.85
CA PHE A 75 -10.62 -11.71 12.21
C PHE A 75 -11.79 -11.56 13.19
N GLY A 76 -13.03 -11.76 12.72
CA GLY A 76 -14.23 -11.56 13.54
C GLY A 76 -14.62 -10.09 13.69
N LEU A 77 -14.03 -9.20 12.91
CA LEU A 77 -14.35 -7.77 12.87
C LEU A 77 -15.27 -7.49 11.67
N HIS A 78 -16.47 -6.98 11.94
CA HIS A 78 -17.44 -6.63 10.90
C HIS A 78 -17.38 -5.12 10.64
N LEU A 79 -16.98 -4.74 9.44
CA LEU A 79 -16.88 -3.34 9.00
C LEU A 79 -17.87 -3.08 7.88
N ASP A 80 -18.55 -1.93 7.94
CA ASP A 80 -19.44 -1.47 6.88
C ASP A 80 -18.63 -0.74 5.79
N PRO A 81 -18.51 -1.28 4.56
CA PRO A 81 -17.86 -0.61 3.45
C PRO A 81 -18.78 0.39 2.73
N GLU A 82 -20.09 0.39 3.01
CA GLU A 82 -21.08 1.23 2.33
C GLU A 82 -21.48 2.48 3.14
N TRP A 83 -20.83 2.68 4.29
CA TRP A 83 -21.10 3.85 5.12
C TRP A 83 -21.04 5.16 4.32
N ALA A 84 -22.01 6.03 4.56
CA ALA A 84 -22.11 7.36 3.99
C ALA A 84 -22.34 8.41 5.07
N SER A 85 -21.92 9.66 4.81
CA SER A 85 -22.01 10.77 5.77
C SER A 85 -23.45 11.18 6.15
N ALA A 86 -24.43 10.75 5.37
CA ALA A 86 -25.85 10.91 5.67
C ALA A 86 -26.35 9.92 6.74
N SER A 87 -25.56 8.90 7.08
CA SER A 87 -25.86 7.97 8.16
C SER A 87 -25.73 8.65 9.51
N ASP A 88 -26.65 8.35 10.41
CA ASP A 88 -26.68 8.96 11.75
C ASP A 88 -25.75 8.17 12.70
N GLY A 89 -24.45 8.33 12.49
CA GLY A 89 -23.41 7.66 13.28
C GLY A 89 -22.83 6.40 12.64
N LEU A 90 -22.28 5.51 13.46
CA LEU A 90 -21.78 4.21 13.06
C LEU A 90 -22.85 3.13 13.22
N PRO A 91 -22.93 2.13 12.34
CA PRO A 91 -23.86 1.02 12.49
C PRO A 91 -23.65 0.32 13.84
N VAL A 92 -24.74 0.05 14.54
CA VAL A 92 -24.71 -0.45 15.94
C VAL A 92 -24.19 -1.87 16.01
N ASP A 93 -24.49 -2.69 15.01
CA ASP A 93 -24.14 -4.10 14.87
C ASP A 93 -22.78 -4.33 14.20
N MET A 94 -22.07 -3.26 13.79
CA MET A 94 -20.75 -3.33 13.16
C MET A 94 -19.66 -2.87 14.14
N HIS A 95 -18.47 -3.38 13.97
CA HIS A 95 -17.28 -2.94 14.73
C HIS A 95 -16.76 -1.58 14.23
N GLY A 96 -17.14 -1.18 13.01
CA GLY A 96 -16.71 0.06 12.41
C GLY A 96 -17.06 0.19 10.94
N ILE A 97 -16.30 1.03 10.23
CA ILE A 97 -16.54 1.37 8.82
C ILE A 97 -15.24 1.35 8.00
N VAL A 98 -15.40 1.26 6.67
CA VAL A 98 -14.32 1.51 5.73
C VAL A 98 -14.71 2.66 4.79
N VAL A 99 -13.87 3.68 4.69
CA VAL A 99 -14.05 4.85 3.82
C VAL A 99 -12.85 5.03 2.89
N THR A 100 -12.97 5.87 1.87
CA THR A 100 -11.84 6.26 1.03
C THR A 100 -11.31 7.64 1.41
N TYR A 101 -10.05 7.98 1.01
CA TYR A 101 -9.52 9.33 1.16
C TYR A 101 -10.41 10.38 0.50
N GLN A 102 -11.00 10.07 -0.65
CA GLN A 102 -11.94 10.95 -1.32
C GLN A 102 -13.21 11.18 -0.46
N GLN A 103 -13.74 10.13 0.18
CA GLN A 103 -14.87 10.29 1.13
C GLN A 103 -14.47 11.12 2.35
N VAL A 104 -13.23 10.96 2.85
CA VAL A 104 -12.72 11.80 3.95
C VAL A 104 -12.74 13.28 3.56
N ALA A 105 -12.24 13.62 2.38
CA ALA A 105 -12.21 15.00 1.89
C ALA A 105 -13.60 15.64 1.84
N ILE A 106 -14.61 14.86 1.45
CA ILE A 106 -16.01 15.37 1.32
C ILE A 106 -16.75 15.36 2.66
N SER A 107 -16.44 14.44 3.56
CA SER A 107 -17.25 14.11 4.75
C SER A 107 -16.51 14.36 6.07
N ALA A 108 -15.43 15.15 6.07
CA ALA A 108 -14.59 15.36 7.26
C ALA A 108 -15.38 15.73 8.53
N PRO A 109 -16.40 16.63 8.51
CA PRO A 109 -17.16 16.96 9.71
C PRO A 109 -17.99 15.79 10.27
N ALA A 110 -18.53 14.94 9.39
CA ALA A 110 -19.26 13.74 9.82
C ALA A 110 -18.30 12.72 10.42
N LEU A 111 -17.15 12.50 9.76
CA LEU A 111 -16.10 11.60 10.22
C LEU A 111 -15.49 12.07 11.56
N ALA A 112 -15.30 13.36 11.77
CA ALA A 112 -14.83 13.91 13.05
C ALA A 112 -15.74 13.54 14.24
N ARG A 113 -17.06 13.45 14.01
CA ARG A 113 -18.00 13.00 15.05
C ARG A 113 -17.86 11.53 15.37
N VAL A 114 -17.80 10.67 14.33
CA VAL A 114 -17.77 9.22 14.50
C VAL A 114 -16.38 8.68 14.84
N SER A 115 -15.32 9.44 14.55
CA SER A 115 -13.94 9.08 14.90
C SER A 115 -13.57 9.34 16.35
N ARG A 116 -14.39 10.09 17.08
CA ARG A 116 -14.09 10.41 18.48
C ARG A 116 -13.92 9.16 19.32
N GLY A 117 -12.71 8.99 19.84
CA GLY A 117 -12.33 7.81 20.62
C GLY A 117 -12.17 6.53 19.80
N ALA A 118 -12.25 6.57 18.47
CA ALA A 118 -12.06 5.42 17.60
C ALA A 118 -10.57 5.10 17.39
N PHE A 119 -10.30 3.90 16.89
CA PHE A 119 -9.02 3.55 16.29
C PHE A 119 -9.11 3.72 14.77
N ALA A 120 -8.24 4.54 14.21
CA ALA A 120 -8.18 4.81 12.78
C ALA A 120 -6.98 4.11 12.14
N ILE A 121 -7.20 3.45 11.01
CA ILE A 121 -6.15 2.85 10.16
C ILE A 121 -6.16 3.58 8.83
N PHE A 122 -4.99 4.07 8.40
CA PHE A 122 -4.77 4.72 7.12
C PHE A 122 -3.94 3.82 6.22
N ASP A 123 -4.58 3.19 5.24
CA ASP A 123 -3.89 2.33 4.29
C ASP A 123 -3.25 3.16 3.18
N GLU A 124 -1.96 2.88 2.90
CA GLU A 124 -1.13 3.63 1.95
C GLU A 124 -1.22 5.14 2.19
N ILE A 125 -0.86 5.57 3.42
CA ILE A 125 -1.02 6.94 3.92
C ILE A 125 -0.39 8.02 3.02
N HIS A 126 0.60 7.68 2.21
CA HIS A 126 1.23 8.61 1.27
C HIS A 126 0.25 9.21 0.26
N HIS A 127 -0.86 8.53 -0.06
CA HIS A 127 -1.94 9.12 -0.86
C HIS A 127 -2.59 10.35 -0.23
N ALA A 128 -2.51 10.53 1.08
CA ALA A 128 -3.01 11.74 1.73
C ALA A 128 -2.17 12.99 1.42
N GLY A 129 -0.96 12.82 0.87
CA GLY A 129 -0.09 13.90 0.42
C GLY A 129 -0.31 14.34 -1.03
N ASP A 130 -1.08 13.58 -1.82
CA ASP A 130 -1.28 13.86 -3.25
C ASP A 130 -1.99 15.21 -3.48
N GLU A 131 -2.89 15.61 -2.58
CA GLU A 131 -3.53 16.91 -2.58
C GLU A 131 -3.53 17.52 -1.18
N ARG A 132 -3.18 18.81 -1.06
CA ARG A 132 -3.17 19.53 0.24
C ARG A 132 -4.52 19.45 0.95
N SER A 133 -5.62 19.53 0.22
CA SER A 133 -6.98 19.43 0.73
C SER A 133 -7.27 18.11 1.45
N TRP A 134 -6.60 17.02 1.07
CA TRP A 134 -6.78 15.71 1.69
C TRP A 134 -6.08 15.61 3.05
N GLY A 135 -4.90 16.22 3.18
CA GLY A 135 -4.21 16.31 4.46
C GLY A 135 -5.02 17.08 5.51
N ASP A 136 -5.52 18.26 5.14
CA ASP A 136 -6.36 19.09 6.03
C ASP A 136 -7.66 18.36 6.43
N ALA A 137 -8.30 17.69 5.47
CA ALA A 137 -9.50 16.91 5.73
C ALA A 137 -9.23 15.71 6.63
N LEU A 138 -8.08 15.02 6.43
CA LEU A 138 -7.67 13.90 7.28
C LEU A 138 -7.42 14.36 8.72
N GLN A 139 -6.73 15.48 8.90
CA GLN A 139 -6.51 16.11 10.22
C GLN A 139 -7.83 16.48 10.89
N ALA A 140 -8.74 17.10 10.16
CA ALA A 140 -10.05 17.49 10.68
C ALA A 140 -10.90 16.28 11.06
N ALA A 141 -10.90 15.23 10.23
CA ALA A 141 -11.70 14.03 10.42
C ALA A 141 -11.19 13.15 11.57
N PHE A 142 -9.87 13.00 11.74
CA PHE A 142 -9.28 12.00 12.63
C PHE A 142 -8.43 12.57 13.77
N GLY A 143 -8.34 13.89 13.90
CA GLY A 143 -7.78 14.52 15.09
C GLY A 143 -8.42 14.02 16.40
N PRO A 144 -9.76 13.79 16.47
CA PRO A 144 -10.44 13.27 17.65
C PRO A 144 -10.26 11.75 17.90
N ALA A 145 -9.63 11.00 16.99
CA ALA A 145 -9.41 9.58 17.17
C ALA A 145 -8.48 9.29 18.35
N ALA A 146 -8.74 8.20 19.06
CA ALA A 146 -7.94 7.82 20.23
C ALA A 146 -6.57 7.25 19.83
N ARG A 147 -6.53 6.52 18.71
CA ARG A 147 -5.28 5.98 18.14
C ARG A 147 -5.34 5.99 16.62
N ARG A 148 -4.18 6.10 16.00
CA ARG A 148 -4.02 6.13 14.55
C ARG A 148 -2.85 5.26 14.14
N LEU A 149 -3.09 4.37 13.17
CA LEU A 149 -2.10 3.51 12.55
C LEU A 149 -1.99 3.85 11.07
N SER A 150 -0.88 4.39 10.67
CA SER A 150 -0.54 4.68 9.27
C SER A 150 0.25 3.52 8.68
N LEU A 151 -0.13 3.07 7.47
CA LEU A 151 0.52 2.00 6.73
C LEU A 151 1.08 2.56 5.42
N SER A 152 2.29 2.16 5.05
CA SER A 152 2.87 2.46 3.73
C SER A 152 3.67 1.27 3.20
N GLY A 153 3.75 1.17 1.88
CA GLY A 153 4.55 0.15 1.19
C GLY A 153 6.02 0.49 1.10
N THR A 154 6.34 1.77 1.12
CA THR A 154 7.68 2.32 0.95
C THR A 154 7.87 3.52 1.88
N PRO A 155 9.10 3.81 2.31
CA PRO A 155 9.44 5.12 2.87
C PRO A 155 9.05 6.22 1.87
N PHE A 156 8.58 7.33 2.37
CA PHE A 156 8.15 8.45 1.52
C PHE A 156 8.68 9.77 2.06
N ARG A 157 8.77 10.76 1.16
CA ARG A 157 9.18 12.13 1.47
C ARG A 157 7.97 13.05 1.40
N SER A 158 8.02 14.11 2.16
CA SER A 158 7.08 15.21 2.07
C SER A 158 7.68 16.28 1.15
N ASP A 159 7.46 16.16 -0.16
CA ASP A 159 8.02 17.11 -1.14
C ASP A 159 7.42 18.53 -1.01
N THR A 160 6.21 18.64 -0.52
CA THR A 160 5.51 19.93 -0.41
C THR A 160 4.57 20.04 0.80
N ASN A 161 3.97 18.95 1.28
CA ASN A 161 3.00 18.98 2.38
C ASN A 161 3.25 17.80 3.33
N ALA A 162 3.48 18.11 4.60
CA ALA A 162 3.54 17.08 5.64
C ALA A 162 2.18 16.35 5.74
N ILE A 163 2.22 15.04 5.72
CA ILE A 163 1.05 14.20 5.92
C ILE A 163 0.70 14.21 7.43
N PRO A 164 -0.54 14.47 7.81
CA PRO A 164 -0.95 14.46 9.22
C PRO A 164 -0.64 13.12 9.90
N PHE A 165 -0.32 13.20 11.19
CA PHE A 165 -0.07 12.03 12.05
C PHE A 165 1.20 11.23 11.69
N VAL A 166 2.08 11.81 10.87
CA VAL A 166 3.38 11.23 10.50
C VAL A 166 4.48 12.14 11.02
N ARG A 167 5.48 11.54 11.66
CA ARG A 167 6.69 12.26 12.05
C ARG A 167 7.67 12.33 10.88
N TYR A 168 8.45 13.39 10.84
CA TYR A 168 9.47 13.61 9.82
C TYR A 168 10.81 13.95 10.46
N VAL A 169 11.88 13.46 9.84
CA VAL A 169 13.26 13.90 10.08
C VAL A 169 13.76 14.53 8.79
N GLY A 170 13.91 15.86 8.78
CA GLY A 170 14.04 16.61 7.54
C GLY A 170 12.79 16.44 6.67
N ASP A 171 12.97 15.98 5.44
CA ASP A 171 11.89 15.77 4.47
C ASP A 171 11.43 14.30 4.41
N GLU A 172 12.03 13.40 5.20
CA GLU A 172 11.73 11.97 5.19
C GLU A 172 10.80 11.59 6.33
N ALA A 173 9.78 10.80 6.03
CA ALA A 173 8.90 10.22 7.05
C ALA A 173 9.71 9.26 7.92
N GLU A 174 9.59 9.43 9.25
CA GLU A 174 10.23 8.57 10.26
C GLU A 174 9.26 7.49 10.72
N PRO A 175 9.43 6.22 10.27
CA PRO A 175 8.55 5.14 10.70
C PRO A 175 8.86 4.70 12.13
N ASP A 176 7.80 4.35 12.88
CA ASP A 176 7.93 3.69 14.18
C ASP A 176 8.38 2.24 14.03
N PHE A 177 8.03 1.63 12.88
CA PHE A 177 8.48 0.31 12.50
C PHE A 177 8.67 0.22 10.99
N GLU A 178 9.79 -0.36 10.59
CA GLU A 178 10.10 -0.62 9.18
C GLU A 178 10.42 -2.10 8.96
N TYR A 179 9.82 -2.69 7.92
CA TYR A 179 10.16 -3.96 7.33
C TYR A 179 10.43 -3.73 5.85
N GLY A 180 11.67 -3.38 5.56
CA GLY A 180 12.10 -2.94 4.25
C GLY A 180 12.26 -4.09 3.24
N TYR A 181 12.60 -3.72 2.01
CA TYR A 181 12.84 -4.70 0.95
C TYR A 181 14.02 -5.63 1.26
N GLY A 182 15.05 -5.12 1.94
CA GLY A 182 16.20 -5.91 2.39
C GLY A 182 15.80 -7.02 3.38
N ASP A 183 14.97 -6.68 4.35
CA ASP A 183 14.46 -7.63 5.35
C ASP A 183 13.58 -8.70 4.69
N ALA A 184 12.73 -8.28 3.76
CA ALA A 184 11.84 -9.17 3.01
C ALA A 184 12.61 -10.14 2.11
N LEU A 185 13.74 -9.71 1.54
CA LEU A 185 14.66 -10.57 0.80
C LEU A 185 15.37 -11.57 1.72
N ALA A 186 15.87 -11.10 2.86
CA ALA A 186 16.54 -11.94 3.84
C ALA A 186 15.61 -13.05 4.38
N ASP A 187 14.36 -12.71 4.66
CA ASP A 187 13.32 -13.66 5.07
C ASP A 187 12.98 -14.70 3.99
N GLY A 188 13.12 -14.35 2.71
CA GLY A 188 12.84 -15.22 1.57
C GLY A 188 11.37 -15.66 1.43
N LYS A 189 10.46 -15.12 2.25
CA LYS A 189 9.04 -15.52 2.33
C LYS A 189 8.10 -14.55 1.65
N VAL A 190 8.46 -13.28 1.62
CA VAL A 190 7.62 -12.19 1.07
C VAL A 190 8.06 -11.82 -0.33
N VAL A 191 9.37 -11.61 -0.49
CA VAL A 191 9.98 -11.24 -1.76
C VAL A 191 10.98 -12.32 -2.15
N ARG A 192 10.91 -12.75 -3.39
CA ARG A 192 11.90 -13.63 -3.99
C ARG A 192 12.57 -12.90 -5.15
N PRO A 193 13.89 -12.81 -5.19
CA PRO A 193 14.54 -12.19 -6.33
C PRO A 193 14.29 -13.06 -7.58
N VAL A 194 13.79 -12.44 -8.62
CA VAL A 194 13.65 -13.05 -9.93
C VAL A 194 14.62 -12.35 -10.88
N PHE A 195 15.64 -13.06 -11.32
CA PHE A 195 16.60 -12.54 -12.28
C PHE A 195 16.11 -12.86 -13.69
N PHE A 196 15.78 -11.83 -14.44
CA PHE A 196 15.50 -11.94 -15.86
C PHE A 196 16.81 -11.81 -16.64
N PRO A 197 17.03 -12.61 -17.69
CA PRO A 197 18.14 -12.38 -18.59
C PRO A 197 17.96 -10.99 -19.22
N ARG A 198 19.07 -10.29 -19.44
CA ARG A 198 19.04 -9.03 -20.17
C ARG A 198 18.57 -9.29 -21.60
N THR A 199 17.43 -8.76 -21.95
CA THR A 199 16.91 -8.81 -23.31
C THR A 199 17.38 -7.57 -24.06
N ASP A 200 18.36 -7.73 -24.92
CA ASP A 200 18.82 -6.68 -25.81
C ASP A 200 18.06 -6.75 -27.14
N GLY A 201 18.14 -5.71 -27.94
CA GLY A 201 17.50 -5.65 -29.24
C GLY A 201 17.85 -4.34 -29.93
N ARG A 202 17.83 -4.37 -31.27
CA ARG A 202 17.98 -3.18 -32.09
C ARG A 202 16.61 -2.67 -32.45
N MET A 203 16.30 -1.44 -32.04
CA MET A 203 15.09 -0.72 -32.38
C MET A 203 15.37 0.19 -33.56
N GLU A 204 14.45 0.23 -34.53
CA GLU A 204 14.50 1.09 -35.70
C GLU A 204 13.26 1.98 -35.74
N TRP A 205 13.44 3.29 -35.94
CA TRP A 205 12.34 4.24 -36.02
C TRP A 205 12.66 5.36 -37.01
N THR A 206 11.61 5.97 -37.55
CA THR A 206 11.74 7.16 -38.38
C THR A 206 11.55 8.41 -37.53
N GLY A 207 12.50 9.30 -37.55
CA GLY A 207 12.42 10.60 -36.87
C GLY A 207 11.43 11.55 -37.54
N ALA A 208 11.11 12.66 -36.87
CA ALA A 208 10.23 13.70 -37.44
C ALA A 208 10.81 14.35 -38.69
N ASP A 209 12.12 14.24 -38.89
CA ASP A 209 12.86 14.71 -40.08
C ASP A 209 12.85 13.68 -41.25
N GLY A 210 12.14 12.57 -41.09
CA GLY A 210 12.07 11.49 -42.09
C GLY A 210 13.31 10.58 -42.13
N VAL A 211 14.27 10.80 -41.23
CA VAL A 211 15.50 10.00 -41.19
C VAL A 211 15.27 8.73 -40.37
N VAL A 212 15.62 7.57 -40.94
CA VAL A 212 15.61 6.29 -40.24
C VAL A 212 16.80 6.22 -39.29
N ARG A 213 16.51 5.94 -38.04
CA ARG A 213 17.51 5.76 -36.97
C ARG A 213 17.38 4.38 -36.36
N SER A 214 18.48 3.83 -35.91
CA SER A 214 18.46 2.58 -35.16
C SER A 214 19.41 2.64 -33.97
N ALA A 215 19.02 2.00 -32.85
CA ALA A 215 19.85 1.90 -31.66
C ALA A 215 19.47 0.70 -30.79
N THR A 216 20.43 0.23 -30.03
CA THR A 216 20.23 -0.74 -28.94
C THR A 216 20.03 0.00 -27.61
N PHE A 217 19.69 -0.72 -26.52
CA PHE A 217 19.63 -0.09 -25.18
C PHE A 217 21.00 0.29 -24.61
N ALA A 218 22.09 -0.23 -25.18
CA ALA A 218 23.46 0.11 -24.79
C ALA A 218 23.92 1.45 -25.38
N ASP A 219 23.29 1.91 -26.46
CA ASP A 219 23.68 3.14 -27.14
C ASP A 219 23.26 4.38 -26.38
N GLN A 220 24.15 5.36 -26.23
CA GLN A 220 23.85 6.65 -25.67
C GLN A 220 23.14 7.52 -26.68
N LEU A 221 21.97 8.03 -26.32
CA LEU A 221 21.14 8.92 -27.14
C LEU A 221 20.76 10.14 -26.30
N ASP A 222 20.38 11.21 -26.96
CA ASP A 222 19.73 12.34 -26.31
C ASP A 222 18.35 11.95 -25.72
N ALA A 223 17.71 12.86 -25.01
CA ALA A 223 16.41 12.61 -24.38
C ALA A 223 15.32 12.25 -25.40
N THR A 224 15.34 12.89 -26.58
CA THR A 224 14.37 12.64 -27.66
C THR A 224 14.59 11.26 -28.28
N GLY A 225 15.82 10.92 -28.64
CA GLY A 225 16.16 9.61 -29.20
C GLY A 225 15.91 8.48 -28.22
N SER A 226 16.20 8.67 -26.94
CA SER A 226 15.91 7.72 -25.88
C SER A 226 14.41 7.45 -25.74
N SER A 227 13.58 8.50 -25.78
CA SER A 227 12.13 8.39 -25.75
C SER A 227 11.57 7.66 -26.97
N GLN A 228 12.08 7.98 -28.18
CA GLN A 228 11.66 7.32 -29.41
C GLN A 228 12.05 5.84 -29.42
N ARG A 229 13.29 5.50 -29.04
CA ARG A 229 13.72 4.12 -28.88
C ARG A 229 12.82 3.32 -27.92
N LEU A 230 12.49 3.90 -26.76
CA LEU A 230 11.62 3.24 -25.79
C LEU A 230 10.21 3.01 -26.34
N ARG A 231 9.63 4.00 -27.00
CA ARG A 231 8.31 3.85 -27.66
C ARG A 231 8.32 2.75 -28.70
N THR A 232 9.38 2.66 -29.52
CA THR A 232 9.55 1.61 -30.52
C THR A 232 9.68 0.24 -29.87
N ALA A 233 10.48 0.10 -28.83
CA ALA A 233 10.63 -1.15 -28.07
C ALA A 233 9.30 -1.62 -27.45
N LEU A 234 8.48 -0.69 -26.94
CA LEU A 234 7.18 -0.98 -26.32
C LEU A 234 6.03 -1.04 -27.32
N SER A 235 6.30 -0.94 -28.63
CA SER A 235 5.27 -1.08 -29.66
C SER A 235 4.67 -2.49 -29.65
N LEU A 236 3.34 -2.57 -29.71
CA LEU A 236 2.61 -3.85 -29.77
C LEU A 236 2.94 -4.70 -31.00
N HIS A 237 3.48 -4.08 -32.03
CA HIS A 237 3.92 -4.75 -33.27
C HIS A 237 5.43 -5.00 -33.31
N GLY A 238 6.14 -4.68 -32.21
CA GLY A 238 7.58 -4.82 -32.11
C GLY A 238 8.01 -6.21 -31.63
N GLU A 239 9.01 -6.77 -32.24
CA GLU A 239 9.58 -8.09 -31.87
C GLU A 239 10.17 -8.09 -30.44
N TRP A 240 10.69 -6.94 -29.98
CA TRP A 240 11.34 -6.84 -28.68
C TRP A 240 10.38 -7.06 -27.52
N LEU A 241 9.20 -6.40 -27.55
CA LEU A 241 8.19 -6.56 -26.51
C LEU A 241 7.70 -8.01 -26.44
N THR A 242 7.45 -8.63 -27.60
CA THR A 242 7.05 -10.03 -27.67
C THR A 242 8.12 -10.94 -27.08
N ALA A 243 9.39 -10.77 -27.43
CA ALA A 243 10.49 -11.54 -26.88
C ALA A 243 10.62 -11.39 -25.36
N VAL A 244 10.43 -10.19 -24.81
CA VAL A 244 10.46 -9.94 -23.36
C VAL A 244 9.31 -10.65 -22.67
N LEU A 245 8.09 -10.57 -23.23
CA LEU A 245 6.91 -11.22 -22.66
C LEU A 245 7.03 -12.76 -22.70
N ASP A 246 7.56 -13.32 -23.76
CA ASP A 246 7.80 -14.76 -23.89
C ASP A 246 8.85 -15.24 -22.88
N ALA A 247 9.94 -14.49 -22.73
CA ALA A 247 10.97 -14.79 -21.72
C ALA A 247 10.41 -14.70 -20.29
N ALA A 248 9.61 -13.70 -20.00
CA ALA A 248 8.93 -13.53 -18.71
C ALA A 248 7.95 -14.68 -18.44
N HIS A 249 7.17 -15.08 -19.45
CA HIS A 249 6.23 -16.18 -19.36
C HIS A 249 6.94 -17.53 -19.10
N ALA A 250 7.98 -17.82 -19.84
CA ALA A 250 8.81 -19.02 -19.62
C ALA A 250 9.36 -19.06 -18.19
N ARG A 251 9.91 -17.92 -17.71
CA ARG A 251 10.43 -17.81 -16.34
C ARG A 251 9.35 -18.01 -15.28
N LEU A 252 8.15 -17.49 -15.51
CA LEU A 252 7.01 -17.69 -14.61
C LEU A 252 6.63 -19.19 -14.51
N ILE A 253 6.59 -19.89 -15.63
CA ILE A 253 6.30 -21.33 -15.66
C ILE A 253 7.36 -22.10 -14.86
N ASP A 254 8.64 -21.84 -15.09
CA ASP A 254 9.74 -22.50 -14.39
C ASP A 254 9.66 -22.22 -12.87
N THR A 255 9.41 -20.99 -12.47
CA THR A 255 9.27 -20.62 -11.07
C THR A 255 8.09 -21.34 -10.41
N ARG A 256 6.96 -21.48 -11.10
CA ARG A 256 5.78 -22.21 -10.60
C ARG A 256 6.05 -23.71 -10.45
N ARG A 257 6.79 -24.32 -11.40
CA ARG A 257 7.18 -25.74 -11.30
C ARG A 257 8.04 -25.99 -10.08
N VAL A 258 9.10 -25.19 -9.89
CA VAL A 258 9.98 -25.31 -8.71
C VAL A 258 9.22 -25.12 -7.39
N GLN A 259 8.20 -24.25 -7.38
CA GLN A 259 7.37 -24.05 -6.19
C GLN A 259 6.40 -25.20 -5.91
N ALA A 260 5.86 -25.83 -6.95
CA ALA A 260 5.01 -27.01 -6.80
C ALA A 260 5.81 -28.20 -6.27
N ASP A 261 7.04 -28.41 -6.77
CA ASP A 261 7.93 -29.49 -6.34
C ASP A 261 8.48 -29.30 -4.91
N ALA A 262 8.57 -28.05 -4.43
CA ALA A 262 9.04 -27.74 -3.07
C ALA A 262 7.92 -27.78 -1.99
N GLY A 263 6.68 -27.98 -2.39
CA GLY A 263 5.49 -28.03 -1.51
C GLY A 263 4.89 -29.44 -1.35
N GLY A 264 5.54 -30.47 -1.89
CA GLY A 264 5.13 -31.86 -1.80
C GLY A 264 5.64 -32.59 -0.55
#